data_5f5af3e7f8a9d12f019c3110ec226d16
#
_entry.id   5f5af3e7f8a9d12f019c3110ec226d16
#
_cell.length_a   1.000
_cell.length_b   1.000
_cell.length_c   1.000
_cell.angle_alpha   90.00
_cell.angle_beta   90.00
_cell.angle_gamma   90.00
#
_symmetry.space_group_name_H-M   'P 1'
#
loop_
_entity.id
_entity.type
_entity.pdbx_description
1 polymer ?
#
loop_
_entity_poly.entity_id
_entity_poly.type
_entity_poly.pdbx_seq_one_letter_code
_entity_poly.pdbx_strand_id
1 'polypeptide(L)' 'MIGREEADKNYEWFKEHLSELVKNYEGKYLAIKGRKIIGEYETFNDAWEETLQTNEAGTFIIQLCSEDEEKTSVIL' A
#
# COMPACT_ATOMS: atom_id res chain seq x y z
N MET A 1 4.57 18.64 7.15
CA MET A 1 5.30 17.46 6.71
C MET A 1 4.49 16.20 6.96
N ILE A 2 4.35 15.39 5.94
CA ILE A 2 3.70 14.11 6.07
C ILE A 2 4.73 13.11 6.60
N GLY A 3 4.41 12.41 7.64
CA GLY A 3 5.35 11.50 8.25
C GLY A 3 4.72 10.19 8.64
N ARG A 4 5.23 9.62 9.71
CA ARG A 4 4.78 8.32 10.19
C ARG A 4 3.28 8.27 10.43
N GLU A 5 2.72 9.37 10.91
CA GLU A 5 1.30 9.41 11.22
C GLU A 5 0.44 9.11 10.01
N GLU A 6 0.79 9.69 8.86
CA GLU A 6 0.06 9.45 7.63
C GLU A 6 0.26 8.01 7.16
N ALA A 7 1.48 7.50 7.24
CA ALA A 7 1.77 6.12 6.87
C ALA A 7 1.01 5.15 7.78
N ASP A 8 0.97 5.43 9.08
CA ASP A 8 0.26 4.59 10.02
C ASP A 8 -1.24 4.55 9.72
N LYS A 9 -1.83 5.69 9.38
CA LYS A 9 -3.24 5.75 9.04
C LYS A 9 -3.55 4.96 7.77
N ASN A 10 -2.68 5.06 6.78
CA ASN A 10 -2.86 4.31 5.54
C ASN A 10 -2.74 2.82 5.79
N TYR A 11 -1.80 2.41 6.64
CA TYR A 11 -1.62 1.01 6.96
C TYR A 11 -2.81 0.46 7.74
N GLU A 12 -3.33 1.21 8.71
CA GLU A 12 -4.50 0.80 9.47
C GLU A 12 -5.72 0.64 8.55
N TRP A 13 -5.90 1.59 7.65
CA TRP A 13 -6.97 1.51 6.67
C TRP A 13 -6.85 0.25 5.82
N PHE A 14 -5.63 -0.04 5.38
CA PHE A 14 -5.36 -1.25 4.60
C PHE A 14 -5.73 -2.51 5.36
N LYS A 15 -5.33 -2.61 6.63
CA LYS A 15 -5.64 -3.78 7.45
C LYS A 15 -7.13 -3.95 7.68
N GLU A 16 -7.83 -2.85 7.91
CA GLU A 16 -9.27 -2.90 8.13
C GLU A 16 -10.03 -3.39 6.91
N HIS A 17 -9.51 -3.09 5.72
CA HIS A 17 -10.18 -3.44 4.48
C HIS A 17 -9.56 -4.66 3.79
N LEU A 18 -8.60 -5.29 4.43
CA LEU A 18 -7.86 -6.38 3.80
C LEU A 18 -8.75 -7.51 3.29
N SER A 19 -9.75 -7.92 4.06
CA SER A 19 -10.62 -9.02 3.64
C SER A 19 -11.38 -8.71 2.36
N GLU A 20 -11.66 -7.45 2.11
CA GLU A 20 -12.31 -7.03 0.87
C GLU A 20 -11.29 -6.86 -0.25
N LEU A 21 -10.14 -6.31 0.10
CA LEU A 21 -9.11 -6.03 -0.89
C LEU A 21 -8.54 -7.31 -1.51
N VAL A 22 -8.39 -8.37 -0.72
CA VAL A 22 -7.86 -9.63 -1.26
C VAL A 22 -8.77 -10.23 -2.31
N LYS A 23 -10.04 -9.93 -2.30
CA LYS A 23 -10.96 -10.44 -3.30
C LYS A 23 -10.66 -9.91 -4.70
N ASN A 24 -10.13 -8.70 -4.77
CA ASN A 24 -9.84 -8.04 -6.03
C ASN A 24 -8.36 -7.92 -6.34
N TYR A 25 -7.52 -7.89 -5.30
CA TYR A 25 -6.11 -7.54 -5.45
C TYR A 25 -5.14 -8.55 -4.85
N GLU A 26 -5.60 -9.76 -4.56
CA GLU A 26 -4.71 -10.75 -3.94
C GLU A 26 -3.44 -10.94 -4.77
N GLY A 27 -2.31 -10.88 -4.08
CA GLY A 27 -1.01 -11.04 -4.73
C GLY A 27 -0.48 -9.79 -5.38
N LYS A 28 -1.20 -8.69 -5.28
CA LYS A 28 -0.77 -7.42 -5.87
C LYS A 28 -0.18 -6.50 -4.83
N TYR A 29 0.77 -5.68 -5.26
CA TYR A 29 1.32 -4.62 -4.43
C TYR A 29 0.48 -3.37 -4.64
N LEU A 30 -0.04 -2.83 -3.55
CA LEU A 30 -0.95 -1.69 -3.60
C LEU A 30 -0.26 -0.42 -3.12
N ALA A 31 -0.42 0.65 -3.89
CA ALA A 31 0.03 1.96 -3.45
C ALA A 31 -1.16 2.63 -2.77
N ILE A 32 -0.97 3.08 -1.54
CA ILE A 32 -2.05 3.64 -0.73
C ILE A 32 -1.68 5.03 -0.26
N LYS A 33 -2.58 5.98 -0.52
CA LYS A 33 -2.40 7.36 -0.12
C LYS A 33 -3.75 7.95 0.23
N GLY A 34 -3.83 8.68 1.34
CA GLY A 34 -5.08 9.27 1.76
C GLY A 34 -6.16 8.25 2.05
N ARG A 35 -5.75 7.08 2.52
CA ARG A 35 -6.65 5.97 2.85
C ARG A 35 -7.47 5.51 1.64
N LYS A 36 -6.77 5.37 0.52
CA LYS A 36 -7.37 4.80 -0.69
C LYS A 36 -6.28 4.21 -1.57
N ILE A 37 -6.68 3.31 -2.45
CA ILE A 37 -5.78 2.68 -3.38
C ILE A 37 -5.56 3.62 -4.56
N ILE A 38 -4.31 4.00 -4.81
CA ILE A 38 -3.97 4.86 -5.94
C ILE A 38 -3.29 4.09 -7.07
N GLY A 39 -3.01 2.82 -6.88
CA GLY A 39 -2.43 1.98 -7.93
C GLY A 39 -2.25 0.56 -7.46
N GLU A 40 -2.16 -0.37 -8.41
CA GLU A 40 -1.88 -1.77 -8.14
C GLU A 40 -0.81 -2.25 -9.10
N TYR A 41 0.08 -3.11 -8.61
CA TYR A 41 1.26 -3.53 -9.36
C TYR A 41 1.61 -4.97 -9.03
N GLU A 42 2.33 -5.63 -9.92
CA GLU A 42 2.71 -7.02 -9.72
C GLU A 42 3.98 -7.18 -8.90
N THR A 43 4.83 -6.16 -8.85
CA THR A 43 6.05 -6.22 -8.05
C THR A 43 6.16 -4.97 -7.19
N PHE A 44 6.92 -5.11 -6.09
CA PHE A 44 7.18 -3.98 -5.22
C PHE A 44 7.92 -2.87 -5.96
N ASN A 45 8.91 -3.24 -6.75
CA ASN A 45 9.72 -2.28 -7.46
C ASN A 45 8.88 -1.45 -8.43
N ASP A 46 7.98 -2.09 -9.15
CA ASP A 46 7.08 -1.39 -10.06
C ASP A 46 6.17 -0.43 -9.30
N ALA A 47 5.63 -0.89 -8.17
CA ALA A 47 4.77 -0.06 -7.34
C ALA A 47 5.50 1.19 -6.87
N TRP A 48 6.71 1.01 -6.40
CA TRP A 48 7.52 2.10 -5.90
C TRP A 48 7.87 3.11 -6.99
N GLU A 49 8.43 2.62 -8.08
CA GLU A 49 8.87 3.50 -9.16
C GLU A 49 7.72 4.25 -9.82
N GLU A 50 6.64 3.55 -10.12
CA GLU A 50 5.50 4.19 -10.77
C GLU A 50 4.84 5.23 -9.87
N THR A 51 4.69 4.89 -8.60
CA THR A 51 4.05 5.82 -7.67
C THR A 51 4.89 7.06 -7.44
N LEU A 52 6.21 6.91 -7.42
CA LEU A 52 7.11 8.04 -7.24
C LEU A 52 7.06 9.04 -8.39
N GLN A 53 6.58 8.64 -9.56
CA GLN A 53 6.50 9.55 -10.70
C GLN A 53 5.47 10.66 -10.47
N THR A 54 4.46 10.41 -9.65
CA THR A 54 3.40 11.37 -9.42
C THR A 54 3.19 11.73 -7.96
N ASN A 55 3.91 11.08 -7.05
CA ASN A 55 3.76 11.29 -5.61
C ASN A 55 5.12 11.30 -4.94
N GLU A 56 5.29 12.17 -3.96
CA GLU A 56 6.56 12.25 -3.24
C GLU A 56 6.70 11.11 -2.25
N ALA A 57 7.93 10.66 -2.06
CA ALA A 57 8.24 9.65 -1.05
C ALA A 57 7.76 10.14 0.31
N GLY A 58 7.19 9.24 1.09
CA GLY A 58 6.67 9.57 2.42
C GLY A 58 5.21 9.98 2.41
N THR A 59 4.60 10.17 1.21
CA THR A 59 3.20 10.55 1.13
C THR A 59 2.28 9.35 0.84
N PHE A 60 2.87 8.19 0.62
CA PHE A 60 2.12 6.97 0.33
C PHE A 60 2.84 5.77 0.93
N ILE A 61 2.16 4.64 0.97
CA ILE A 61 2.79 3.38 1.37
C ILE A 61 2.53 2.33 0.28
N ILE A 62 3.40 1.31 0.26
CA ILE A 62 3.23 0.16 -0.64
C ILE A 62 3.01 -1.06 0.24
N GLN A 63 1.95 -1.80 -0.01
CA GLN A 63 1.63 -3.01 0.75
C GLN A 63 1.28 -4.15 -0.18
N LEU A 64 1.78 -5.33 0.15
CA LEU A 64 1.38 -6.55 -0.55
C LEU A 64 0.00 -6.95 -0.06
N CYS A 65 -0.94 -7.09 -0.95
CA CYS A 65 -2.30 -7.50 -0.60
C CYS A 65 -2.37 -9.01 -0.52
N SER A 66 -2.37 -9.54 0.69
CA SER A 66 -2.41 -10.97 0.93
C SER A 66 -3.00 -11.20 2.33
N GLU A 67 -3.69 -12.31 2.51
CA GLU A 67 -4.21 -12.66 3.82
C GLU A 67 -3.11 -13.19 4.74
N ASP A 68 -1.93 -13.47 4.19
CA ASP A 68 -0.78 -13.92 4.96
C ASP A 68 -0.14 -12.71 5.61
N GLU A 69 -0.27 -12.58 6.93
CA GLU A 69 0.26 -11.44 7.66
C GLU A 69 1.77 -11.28 7.52
N GLU A 70 2.50 -12.36 7.39
CA GLU A 70 3.94 -12.27 7.20
C GLU A 70 4.30 -11.60 5.88
N LYS A 71 3.51 -11.85 4.85
CA LYS A 71 3.74 -11.25 3.55
C LYS A 71 3.30 -9.80 3.47
N THR A 72 2.33 -9.41 4.30
CA THR A 72 1.80 -8.06 4.27
C THR A 72 2.55 -7.08 5.17
N SER A 73 3.61 -7.51 5.81
CA SER A 73 4.34 -6.66 6.76
C SER A 73 5.32 -5.67 6.12
N VAL A 74 5.37 -5.59 4.80
CA VAL A 74 6.27 -4.67 4.10
C VAL A 74 5.68 -3.27 4.09
N ILE A 75 6.32 -2.35 4.81
CA ILE A 75 5.89 -0.96 4.91
C ILE A 75 7.03 -0.03 4.49
N LEU A 76 6.70 0.96 3.71
CA LEU A 76 7.68 1.96 3.28
C LEU A 76 7.42 3.32 3.89
#